data_2505d0925939366aa308287bb70b0d8f
#
_entry.id   2505d0925939366aa308287bb70b0d8f
#
_cell.length_a   1.000
_cell.length_b   1.000
_cell.length_c   1.000
_cell.angle_alpha   90.00
_cell.angle_beta   90.00
_cell.angle_gamma   90.00
#
_symmetry.space_group_name_H-M   'P 1'
#
loop_
_entity.id
_entity.type
_entity.pdbx_description
1 polymer ?
#
loop_
_entity_poly.entity_id
_entity_poly.type
_entity_poly.pdbx_seq_one_letter_code
_entity_poly.pdbx_strand_id
1 'polypeptide(L)'
;MLDGIAWQNDQLVIFGKQIITRRKVAWYGDSAFAYTYSNSTRVALPWTQELLVLKNLCEKESNAEFNSCLLNLYHNGEEGMAWHSDAEKELQRDGTIASLSLGAERRFLFKHKVSAEKVELLLEHGSLLLMEENTQTHWLHRLPPSSKIKEPRINLTFRSIVNQ
;
A
#
# COMPACT_ATOMS: atom_id res chain seq x y z
N MET A 1 16.94 -4.58 -1.99
CA MET A 1 15.70 -3.87 -2.38
C MET A 1 15.65 -2.42 -1.85
N LEU A 2 16.02 -2.16 -0.61
CA LEU A 2 15.93 -0.82 -0.01
C LEU A 2 16.78 0.24 -0.75
N ASP A 3 17.95 -0.13 -1.23
CA ASP A 3 18.89 0.80 -1.86
C ASP A 3 18.56 1.13 -3.32
N GLY A 4 17.75 0.30 -3.99
CA GLY A 4 17.36 0.49 -5.39
C GLY A 4 16.01 1.19 -5.60
N ILE A 5 15.29 1.53 -4.54
CA ILE A 5 13.96 2.13 -4.62
C ILE A 5 14.06 3.66 -4.50
N ALA A 6 13.37 4.37 -5.37
CA ALA A 6 13.31 5.84 -5.40
C ALA A 6 12.36 6.37 -4.29
N TRP A 7 12.76 6.22 -3.04
CA TRP A 7 11.98 6.64 -1.89
C TRP A 7 11.80 8.15 -1.79
N GLN A 8 10.57 8.58 -1.54
CA GLN A 8 10.21 9.98 -1.29
C GLN A 8 9.34 10.05 -0.03
N ASN A 9 9.46 11.14 0.73
CA ASN A 9 8.53 11.40 1.83
C ASN A 9 7.12 11.60 1.28
N ASP A 10 6.13 11.07 2.00
CA ASP A 10 4.74 11.31 1.67
C ASP A 10 4.28 12.67 2.16
N GLN A 11 3.33 13.26 1.45
CA GLN A 11 2.77 14.57 1.78
C GLN A 11 1.26 14.43 1.96
N LEU A 12 0.76 14.94 3.07
CA LEU A 12 -0.67 14.95 3.40
C LEU A 12 -1.12 16.38 3.65
N VAL A 13 -2.35 16.70 3.29
CA VAL A 13 -2.99 17.96 3.70
C VAL A 13 -4.02 17.64 4.78
N ILE A 14 -3.78 18.16 6.00
CA ILE A 14 -4.69 18.01 7.13
C ILE A 14 -5.11 19.40 7.60
N PHE A 15 -6.41 19.69 7.58
CA PHE A 15 -6.97 21.01 7.90
C PHE A 15 -6.29 22.17 7.15
N GLY A 16 -6.02 21.98 5.85
CA GLY A 16 -5.37 22.97 4.99
C GLY A 16 -3.86 23.14 5.21
N LYS A 17 -3.25 22.40 6.14
CA LYS A 17 -1.80 22.40 6.37
C LYS A 17 -1.15 21.22 5.69
N GLN A 18 -0.08 21.48 4.95
CA GLN A 18 0.76 20.44 4.37
C GLN A 18 1.61 19.81 5.46
N ILE A 19 1.51 18.48 5.58
CA ILE A 19 2.30 17.67 6.50
C ILE A 19 3.17 16.73 5.68
N ILE A 20 4.47 16.78 5.91
CA ILE A 20 5.43 15.82 5.35
C ILE A 20 5.57 14.69 6.35
N THR A 21 5.25 13.47 5.94
CA THR A 21 5.36 12.29 6.79
C THR A 21 6.81 11.82 6.89
N ARG A 22 7.15 11.10 7.99
CA ARG A 22 8.40 10.36 8.08
C ARG A 22 8.39 9.12 7.18
N ARG A 23 7.25 8.48 7.06
CA ARG A 23 7.01 7.36 6.15
C ARG A 23 7.39 7.77 4.72
N LYS A 24 8.06 6.88 4.03
CA LYS A 24 8.44 7.08 2.63
C LYS A 24 7.58 6.22 1.71
N VAL A 25 7.42 6.69 0.51
CA VAL A 25 6.67 6.01 -0.55
C VAL A 25 7.47 5.99 -1.84
N ALA A 26 7.15 5.02 -2.70
CA ALA A 26 7.60 4.96 -4.08
C ALA A 26 6.51 4.32 -4.93
N TRP A 27 6.43 4.66 -6.21
CA TRP A 27 5.42 4.14 -7.10
C TRP A 27 6.00 3.71 -8.42
N TYR A 28 5.66 2.49 -8.84
CA TYR A 28 6.14 1.85 -10.07
C TYR A 28 4.96 1.29 -10.87
N GLY A 29 5.11 1.17 -12.19
CA GLY A 29 4.06 0.65 -13.05
C GLY A 29 4.49 0.34 -14.47
N ASP A 30 3.58 -0.29 -15.23
CA ASP A 30 3.78 -0.67 -16.62
C ASP A 30 3.92 0.56 -17.54
N SER A 31 3.36 1.69 -17.14
CA SER A 31 3.51 2.97 -17.81
C SER A 31 3.57 4.11 -16.80
N ALA A 32 3.87 5.31 -17.27
CA ALA A 32 3.99 6.51 -16.44
C ALA A 32 2.61 7.00 -15.96
N PHE A 33 1.87 6.15 -15.27
CA PHE A 33 0.59 6.53 -14.68
C PHE A 33 0.74 7.76 -13.80
N ALA A 34 -0.14 8.73 -13.95
CA ALA A 34 -0.20 9.90 -13.09
C ALA A 34 -1.28 9.70 -12.02
N TYR A 35 -0.93 10.00 -10.80
CA TYR A 35 -1.83 9.90 -9.65
C TYR A 35 -1.74 11.18 -8.83
N THR A 36 -2.88 11.83 -8.62
CA THR A 36 -2.96 13.07 -7.84
C THR A 36 -3.60 12.79 -6.48
N TYR A 37 -2.83 13.05 -5.43
CA TYR A 37 -3.29 12.95 -4.06
C TYR A 37 -2.87 14.19 -3.28
N SER A 38 -3.80 14.80 -2.54
CA SER A 38 -3.55 16.02 -1.74
C SER A 38 -2.83 17.15 -2.52
N ASN A 39 -3.25 17.41 -3.76
CA ASN A 39 -2.65 18.40 -4.68
C ASN A 39 -1.20 18.10 -5.11
N SER A 40 -0.71 16.88 -4.88
CA SER A 40 0.58 16.40 -5.37
C SER A 40 0.36 15.34 -6.42
N THR A 41 0.92 15.54 -7.61
CA THR A 41 0.88 14.55 -8.69
C THR A 41 2.16 13.74 -8.66
N ARG A 42 2.00 12.41 -8.64
CA ARG A 42 3.10 11.45 -8.73
C ARG A 42 2.97 10.69 -10.04
N VAL A 43 4.09 10.35 -10.61
CA VAL A 43 4.19 9.55 -11.84
C VAL A 43 4.87 8.23 -11.52
N ALA A 44 4.28 7.13 -11.97
CA ALA A 44 4.86 5.81 -11.78
C ALA A 44 6.17 5.68 -12.54
N LEU A 45 7.18 5.14 -11.86
CA LEU A 45 8.47 4.82 -12.44
C LEU A 45 8.42 3.45 -13.15
N PRO A 46 9.32 3.20 -14.10
CA PRO A 46 9.47 1.88 -14.70
C PRO A 46 9.86 0.84 -13.65
N TRP A 47 9.37 -0.39 -13.81
CA TRP A 47 9.69 -1.51 -12.93
C TRP A 47 11.20 -1.75 -12.80
N THR A 48 11.66 -2.02 -11.59
CA THR A 48 12.97 -2.67 -11.40
C THR A 48 12.85 -4.18 -11.60
N GLN A 49 13.97 -4.85 -11.85
CA GLN A 49 13.96 -6.31 -12.03
C GLN A 49 13.45 -7.03 -10.79
N GLU A 50 13.81 -6.57 -9.61
CA GLU A 50 13.35 -7.14 -8.33
C GLU A 50 11.84 -6.99 -8.14
N LEU A 51 11.29 -5.83 -8.50
CA LEU A 51 9.85 -5.59 -8.41
C LEU A 51 9.08 -6.45 -9.42
N LEU A 52 9.61 -6.68 -10.61
CA LEU A 52 9.00 -7.60 -11.58
C LEU A 52 8.96 -9.04 -11.08
N VAL A 53 10.01 -9.50 -10.42
CA VAL A 53 10.02 -10.84 -9.79
C VAL A 53 8.93 -10.95 -8.75
N LEU A 54 8.82 -9.96 -7.85
CA LEU A 54 7.79 -9.94 -6.80
C LEU A 54 6.38 -9.79 -7.38
N LYS A 55 6.21 -8.96 -8.41
CA LYS A 55 4.95 -8.84 -9.16
C LYS A 55 4.50 -10.20 -9.68
N ASN A 56 5.37 -10.90 -10.41
CA ASN A 56 5.04 -12.21 -11.00
C ASN A 56 4.69 -13.26 -9.93
N LEU A 57 5.36 -13.25 -8.78
CA LEU A 57 5.01 -14.11 -7.66
C LEU A 57 3.61 -13.78 -7.10
N CYS A 58 3.32 -12.51 -6.88
CA CYS A 58 2.01 -12.08 -6.39
C CYS A 58 0.89 -12.40 -7.38
N GLU A 59 1.12 -12.22 -8.68
CA GLU A 59 0.15 -12.57 -9.73
C GLU A 59 -0.15 -14.07 -9.75
N LYS A 60 0.89 -14.89 -9.63
CA LYS A 60 0.73 -16.34 -9.56
C LYS A 60 -0.10 -16.79 -8.36
N GLU A 61 0.19 -16.23 -7.18
CA GLU A 61 -0.49 -16.61 -5.92
C GLU A 61 -1.94 -16.08 -5.86
N SER A 62 -2.20 -14.92 -6.47
CA SER A 62 -3.52 -14.28 -6.47
C SER A 62 -4.40 -14.67 -7.65
N ASN A 63 -3.84 -15.28 -8.69
CA ASN A 63 -4.50 -15.49 -9.97
C ASN A 63 -5.10 -14.18 -10.55
N ALA A 64 -4.38 -13.07 -10.37
CA ALA A 64 -4.75 -11.75 -10.84
C ALA A 64 -3.55 -11.10 -11.55
N GLU A 65 -3.80 -10.07 -12.34
CA GLU A 65 -2.78 -9.28 -13.01
C GLU A 65 -2.69 -7.89 -12.39
N PHE A 66 -1.48 -7.35 -12.30
CA PHE A 66 -1.22 -6.03 -11.75
C PHE A 66 -0.38 -5.21 -12.73
N ASN A 67 -0.66 -3.92 -12.80
CA ASN A 67 0.12 -3.00 -13.64
C ASN A 67 0.78 -1.87 -12.84
N SER A 68 0.63 -1.85 -11.52
CA SER A 68 1.26 -0.87 -10.65
C SER A 68 1.57 -1.43 -9.27
N CYS A 69 2.52 -0.80 -8.59
CA CYS A 69 2.86 -1.09 -7.20
C CYS A 69 3.15 0.19 -6.43
N LEU A 70 2.41 0.42 -5.36
CA LEU A 70 2.74 1.43 -4.37
C LEU A 70 3.54 0.79 -3.23
N LEU A 71 4.72 1.32 -2.98
CA LEU A 71 5.58 0.90 -1.88
C LEU A 71 5.50 1.90 -0.73
N ASN A 72 5.40 1.38 0.50
CA ASN A 72 5.46 2.16 1.72
C ASN A 72 6.61 1.65 2.59
N LEU A 73 7.48 2.56 3.03
CA LEU A 73 8.54 2.28 4.00
C LEU A 73 8.16 2.92 5.34
N TYR A 74 7.97 2.10 6.34
CA TYR A 74 7.82 2.45 7.74
C TYR A 74 9.17 2.19 8.43
N HIS A 75 9.80 3.22 8.99
CA HIS A 75 11.14 3.09 9.59
C HIS A 75 11.08 2.32 10.91
N ASN A 76 9.97 2.42 11.61
CA ASN A 76 9.71 1.70 12.86
C ASN A 76 8.20 1.61 13.12
N GLY A 77 7.82 1.10 14.29
CA GLY A 77 6.43 0.92 14.66
C GLY A 77 5.66 2.22 14.95
N GLU A 78 6.32 3.34 15.21
CA GLU A 78 5.65 4.61 15.47
C GLU A 78 4.96 5.16 14.23
N GLU A 79 5.43 4.78 13.04
CA GLU A 79 4.80 5.10 11.77
C GLU A 79 3.69 4.11 11.46
N GLY A 80 2.55 4.62 11.02
CA GLY A 80 1.37 3.82 10.70
C GLY A 80 0.55 4.43 9.59
N MET A 81 -0.65 3.90 9.43
CA MET A 81 -1.65 4.36 8.47
C MET A 81 -3.01 4.41 9.15
N ALA A 82 -3.71 5.53 9.04
CA ALA A 82 -5.07 5.70 9.57
C ALA A 82 -6.10 4.83 8.82
N TRP A 83 -7.31 4.77 9.36
CA TRP A 83 -8.43 4.09 8.71
C TRP A 83 -8.70 4.66 7.32
N HIS A 84 -8.65 3.80 6.30
CA HIS A 84 -8.93 4.14 4.90
C HIS A 84 -9.35 2.90 4.12
N SER A 85 -9.77 3.11 2.88
CA SER A 85 -9.89 2.07 1.86
C SER A 85 -9.19 2.55 0.60
N ASP A 86 -8.70 1.62 -0.22
CA ASP A 86 -8.12 1.90 -1.53
C ASP A 86 -9.27 2.02 -2.55
N ALA A 87 -9.85 3.20 -2.64
CA ALA A 87 -11.05 3.46 -3.45
C ALA A 87 -10.84 4.63 -4.43
N GLU A 88 -9.61 4.88 -4.82
CA GLU A 88 -9.26 5.90 -5.80
C GLU A 88 -9.89 5.55 -7.17
N LYS A 89 -10.37 6.57 -7.86
CA LYS A 89 -11.05 6.42 -9.16
C LYS A 89 -10.18 5.81 -10.26
N GLU A 90 -8.86 5.92 -10.11
CA GLU A 90 -7.86 5.36 -11.02
C GLU A 90 -7.70 3.86 -10.87
N LEU A 91 -8.09 3.28 -9.73
CA LEU A 91 -8.02 1.85 -9.48
C LEU A 91 -9.17 1.10 -10.15
N GLN A 92 -8.90 -0.13 -10.57
CA GLN A 92 -9.94 -1.05 -10.98
C GLN A 92 -10.90 -1.30 -9.81
N ARG A 93 -12.17 -0.97 -10.00
CA ARG A 93 -13.19 -1.18 -8.98
C ARG A 93 -13.32 -2.67 -8.68
N ASP A 94 -13.36 -3.01 -7.39
CA ASP A 94 -13.45 -4.39 -6.89
C ASP A 94 -12.38 -5.33 -7.46
N GLY A 95 -11.27 -4.75 -7.97
CA GLY A 95 -10.12 -5.52 -8.40
C GLY A 95 -9.34 -6.07 -7.21
N THR A 96 -8.67 -7.19 -7.42
CA THR A 96 -7.75 -7.76 -6.42
C THR A 96 -6.62 -6.80 -6.11
N ILE A 97 -6.32 -6.62 -4.83
CA ILE A 97 -5.14 -5.91 -4.34
C ILE A 97 -4.27 -6.90 -3.58
N ALA A 98 -3.01 -7.01 -3.98
CA ALA A 98 -2.04 -7.88 -3.33
C ALA A 98 -1.07 -7.05 -2.48
N SER A 99 -1.08 -7.26 -1.17
CA SER A 99 -0.26 -6.55 -0.20
C SER A 99 0.81 -7.48 0.36
N LEU A 100 2.05 -7.31 -0.10
CA LEU A 100 3.22 -8.07 0.34
C LEU A 100 3.95 -7.32 1.45
N SER A 101 4.23 -8.00 2.56
CA SER A 101 4.93 -7.45 3.73
C SER A 101 6.35 -7.96 3.83
N LEU A 102 7.31 -7.06 3.99
CA LEU A 102 8.72 -7.37 4.21
C LEU A 102 9.25 -6.62 5.44
N GLY A 103 10.06 -7.28 6.24
CA GLY A 103 10.65 -6.69 7.45
C GLY A 103 9.83 -6.97 8.71
N ALA A 104 9.67 -5.97 9.57
CA ALA A 104 8.98 -6.14 10.85
C ALA A 104 7.53 -6.55 10.68
N GLU A 105 7.10 -7.53 11.45
CA GLU A 105 5.69 -7.91 11.52
C GLU A 105 4.86 -6.80 12.17
N ARG A 106 3.65 -6.59 11.66
CA ARG A 106 2.76 -5.54 12.13
C ARG A 106 1.32 -6.07 12.25
N ARG A 107 0.64 -5.62 13.29
CA ARG A 107 -0.81 -5.76 13.38
C ARG A 107 -1.46 -4.94 12.25
N PHE A 108 -2.48 -5.50 11.65
CA PHE A 108 -3.28 -4.88 10.61
C PHE A 108 -4.75 -5.09 10.89
N LEU A 109 -5.53 -4.03 10.87
CA LEU A 109 -6.92 -4.05 11.30
C LEU A 109 -7.85 -3.72 10.15
N PHE A 110 -8.91 -4.52 10.01
CA PHE A 110 -10.08 -4.18 9.21
C PHE A 110 -11.24 -3.76 10.11
N LYS A 111 -12.06 -2.84 9.61
CA LYS A 111 -13.32 -2.45 10.24
C LYS A 111 -14.40 -2.34 9.17
N HIS A 112 -15.50 -3.07 9.35
CA HIS A 112 -16.64 -2.97 8.45
C HIS A 112 -17.31 -1.60 8.58
N LYS A 113 -17.61 -0.95 7.45
CA LYS A 113 -18.09 0.45 7.41
C LYS A 113 -19.46 0.63 8.05
N VAL A 114 -20.32 -0.40 8.02
CA VAL A 114 -21.69 -0.34 8.54
C VAL A 114 -21.79 -0.98 9.93
N SER A 115 -21.40 -2.25 10.08
CA SER A 115 -21.54 -2.99 11.35
C SER A 115 -20.49 -2.62 12.39
N ALA A 116 -19.41 -1.94 12.00
CA ALA A 116 -18.23 -1.66 12.82
C ALA A 116 -17.50 -2.92 13.34
N GLU A 117 -17.84 -4.10 12.81
CA GLU A 117 -17.10 -5.33 13.06
C GLU A 117 -15.62 -5.14 12.75
N LYS A 118 -14.74 -5.69 13.60
CA LYS A 118 -13.30 -5.59 13.44
C LYS A 118 -12.67 -6.95 13.26
N VAL A 119 -11.71 -7.04 12.33
CA VAL A 119 -10.85 -8.20 12.11
C VAL A 119 -9.40 -7.76 12.25
N GLU A 120 -8.61 -8.51 12.98
CA GLU A 120 -7.19 -8.26 13.17
C GLU A 120 -6.36 -9.36 12.54
N LEU A 121 -5.34 -8.96 11.78
CA LEU A 121 -4.34 -9.85 11.21
C LEU A 121 -2.95 -9.45 11.73
N LEU A 122 -2.06 -10.42 11.84
CA LEU A 122 -0.63 -10.19 12.01
C LEU A 122 0.05 -10.39 10.65
N LEU A 123 0.61 -9.33 10.09
CA LEU A 123 1.32 -9.38 8.82
C LEU A 123 2.80 -9.64 9.07
N GLU A 124 3.19 -10.89 8.92
CA GLU A 124 4.56 -11.37 9.12
C GLU A 124 5.46 -11.03 7.92
N HIS A 125 6.77 -11.14 8.10
CA HIS A 125 7.73 -11.04 7.01
C HIS A 125 7.45 -12.07 5.92
N GLY A 126 7.33 -11.62 4.67
CA GLY A 126 7.01 -12.46 3.52
C GLY A 126 5.53 -12.84 3.38
N SER A 127 4.65 -12.33 4.24
CA SER A 127 3.22 -12.59 4.13
C SER A 127 2.60 -11.82 2.97
N LEU A 128 1.66 -12.47 2.28
CA LEU A 128 0.84 -11.89 1.22
C LEU A 128 -0.61 -11.82 1.67
N LEU A 129 -1.14 -10.61 1.76
CA LEU A 129 -2.56 -10.36 2.01
C LEU A 129 -3.25 -10.04 0.69
N LEU A 130 -4.26 -10.83 0.34
CA LEU A 130 -5.13 -10.56 -0.80
C LEU A 130 -6.42 -9.90 -0.32
N MET A 131 -6.71 -8.74 -0.86
CA MET A 131 -7.97 -8.03 -0.66
C MET A 131 -8.75 -8.12 -1.98
N GLU A 132 -9.82 -8.87 -1.95
CA GLU A 132 -10.59 -9.24 -3.15
C GLU A 132 -12.00 -8.70 -3.08
N GLU A 133 -12.68 -8.73 -4.23
CA GLU A 133 -14.11 -8.36 -4.36
C GLU A 133 -14.45 -7.03 -3.68
N ASN A 134 -15.43 -7.05 -2.81
CA ASN A 134 -15.99 -5.88 -2.14
C ASN A 134 -15.20 -5.39 -0.92
N THR A 135 -13.96 -5.84 -0.71
CA THR A 135 -13.18 -5.46 0.48
C THR A 135 -13.04 -3.95 0.60
N GLN A 136 -12.70 -3.25 -0.48
CA GLN A 136 -12.54 -1.79 -0.46
C GLN A 136 -13.88 -1.06 -0.35
N THR A 137 -14.95 -1.66 -0.84
CA THR A 137 -16.31 -1.11 -0.76
C THR A 137 -16.85 -1.16 0.67
N HIS A 138 -16.67 -2.25 1.38
CA HIS A 138 -17.32 -2.50 2.67
C HIS A 138 -16.42 -2.34 3.89
N TRP A 139 -15.09 -2.34 3.72
CA TRP A 139 -14.15 -2.33 4.82
C TRP A 139 -13.18 -1.15 4.75
N LEU A 140 -12.87 -0.62 5.93
CA LEU A 140 -11.71 0.22 6.16
C LEU A 140 -10.60 -0.64 6.73
N HIS A 141 -9.35 -0.25 6.48
CA HIS A 141 -8.18 -0.89 7.09
C HIS A 141 -7.21 0.15 7.63
N ARG A 142 -6.39 -0.26 8.60
CA ARG A 142 -5.36 0.59 9.18
C ARG A 142 -4.15 -0.23 9.61
N LEU A 143 -3.01 0.43 9.67
CA LEU A 143 -1.79 -0.04 10.31
C LEU A 143 -1.59 0.76 11.61
N PRO A 144 -1.98 0.22 12.77
CA PRO A 144 -1.86 0.95 14.03
C PRO A 144 -0.39 1.14 14.41
N PRO A 145 0.01 2.31 14.95
CA PRO A 145 1.36 2.51 15.46
C PRO A 145 1.62 1.65 16.69
N SER A 146 2.91 1.34 16.92
CA SER A 146 3.37 0.58 18.08
C SER A 146 4.76 1.04 18.49
N SER A 147 4.92 1.51 19.72
CA SER A 147 6.22 1.92 20.26
C SER A 147 7.18 0.74 20.53
N LYS A 148 6.66 -0.48 20.52
CA LYS A 148 7.44 -1.71 20.78
C LYS A 148 8.28 -2.15 19.58
N ILE A 149 7.88 -1.79 18.36
CA ILE A 149 8.53 -2.23 17.13
C ILE A 149 9.57 -1.20 16.73
N LYS A 150 10.82 -1.59 16.66
CA LYS A 150 11.95 -0.71 16.31
C LYS A 150 12.47 -0.93 14.89
N GLU A 151 12.18 -2.11 14.33
CA GLU A 151 12.65 -2.52 13.01
C GLU A 151 11.77 -1.96 11.88
N PRO A 152 12.34 -1.74 10.69
CA PRO A 152 11.60 -1.23 9.55
C PRO A 152 10.69 -2.30 8.91
N ARG A 153 9.65 -1.81 8.23
CA ARG A 153 8.77 -2.60 7.38
C ARG A 153 8.59 -1.94 6.03
N ILE A 154 8.63 -2.74 4.98
CA ILE A 154 8.20 -2.35 3.65
C ILE A 154 6.90 -3.09 3.33
N ASN A 155 5.94 -2.36 2.80
CA ASN A 155 4.73 -2.90 2.21
C ASN A 155 4.72 -2.60 0.71
N LEU A 156 4.50 -3.63 -0.10
CA LEU A 156 4.30 -3.52 -1.53
C LEU A 156 2.83 -3.81 -1.83
N THR A 157 2.13 -2.83 -2.35
CA THR A 157 0.71 -2.95 -2.71
C THR A 157 0.58 -2.99 -4.22
N PHE A 158 0.41 -4.19 -4.78
CA PHE A 158 0.19 -4.40 -6.22
C PHE A 158 -1.29 -4.18 -6.55
N ARG A 159 -1.54 -3.40 -7.59
CA ARG A 159 -2.88 -2.97 -7.99
C ARG A 159 -2.99 -2.83 -9.50
N SER A 160 -4.22 -2.75 -9.99
CA SER A 160 -4.52 -2.48 -11.41
C SER A 160 -5.08 -1.07 -11.56
N ILE A 161 -4.34 -0.22 -12.30
CA ILE A 161 -4.77 1.12 -12.69
C ILE A 161 -5.55 1.01 -13.98
N VAL A 162 -6.70 1.68 -14.04
CA VAL A 162 -7.56 1.79 -15.22
C VAL A 162 -7.80 3.26 -15.57
N ASN A 163 -8.15 3.55 -16.81
CA ASN A 163 -8.60 4.88 -17.26
C ASN A 163 -7.56 6.00 -17.08
N GLN A 164 -6.41 5.84 -17.72
CA GLN A 164 -5.49 6.96 -17.93
C GLN A 164 -5.16 7.16 -19.40
#